data_1e106dbfdcb042aad45b1bc1f7b5972d
#
_entry.id   1e106dbfdcb042aad45b1bc1f7b5972d
#
_cell.length_a   1.000
_cell.length_b   1.000
_cell.length_c   1.000
_cell.angle_alpha   90.00
_cell.angle_beta   90.00
_cell.angle_gamma   90.00
#
_symmetry.space_group_name_H-M   'P 1'
#
loop_
_entity.id
_entity.type
_entity.pdbx_description
1 polymer ?
#
loop_
_entity_poly.entity_id
_entity_poly.type
_entity_poly.pdbx_seq_one_letter_code
_entity_poly.pdbx_strand_id
1 'polypeptide(L)'
;HTPNQLSGGQQQRVAIARAFLADPEILLMDEPFGMLDSQTRLVMQEELLNLWQERQHTVVYVTHDIEEAIFLGDRILVMSGRPGRLLEDIAIRLPRPRERQKIVENTTDIRLHIWNMLHDEVVRDMDLANEYSQ
;
A
#
# COMPACT_ATOMS: atom_id res chain seq x y z
N HIS A 1 8.95 8.89 -26.79
CA HIS A 1 9.20 7.48 -26.45
C HIS A 1 7.90 6.66 -26.48
N THR A 2 7.97 5.46 -27.02
CA THR A 2 6.88 4.47 -26.96
C THR A 2 6.90 3.79 -25.57
N PRO A 3 5.77 3.18 -25.11
CA PRO A 3 5.74 2.47 -23.83
C PRO A 3 6.84 1.41 -23.66
N ASN A 4 7.24 0.77 -24.74
CA ASN A 4 8.30 -0.26 -24.73
C ASN A 4 9.73 0.28 -24.57
N GLN A 5 9.92 1.60 -24.67
CA GLN A 5 11.21 2.27 -24.54
C GLN A 5 11.43 2.89 -23.17
N LEU A 6 10.42 2.81 -22.29
CA LEU A 6 10.48 3.37 -20.95
C LEU A 6 11.04 2.35 -19.94
N SER A 7 11.73 2.84 -18.90
CA SER A 7 12.06 2.02 -17.74
C SER A 7 10.80 1.54 -17.01
N GLY A 8 10.90 0.49 -16.18
CA GLY A 8 9.77 0.00 -15.40
C GLY A 8 9.08 1.09 -14.56
N GLY A 9 9.86 1.96 -13.92
CA GLY A 9 9.33 3.10 -13.17
C GLY A 9 8.63 4.14 -14.04
N GLN A 10 9.18 4.42 -15.21
CA GLN A 10 8.55 5.34 -16.17
C GLN A 10 7.24 4.77 -16.73
N GLN A 11 7.20 3.47 -17.05
CA GLN A 11 5.98 2.79 -17.50
C GLN A 11 4.89 2.85 -16.42
N GLN A 12 5.26 2.62 -15.16
CA GLN A 12 4.35 2.68 -14.04
C GLN A 12 3.81 4.11 -13.81
N ARG A 13 4.66 5.12 -13.92
CA ARG A 13 4.27 6.53 -13.84
C ARG A 13 3.23 6.89 -14.91
N VAL A 14 3.45 6.45 -16.16
CA VAL A 14 2.50 6.67 -17.26
C VAL A 14 1.17 5.97 -17.00
N ALA A 15 1.20 4.72 -16.52
CA ALA A 15 -0.01 3.96 -16.20
C ALA A 15 -0.84 4.63 -15.10
N ILE A 16 -0.20 5.10 -14.03
CA ILE A 16 -0.85 5.82 -12.93
C ILE A 16 -1.43 7.14 -13.41
N ALA A 17 -0.67 7.94 -14.17
CA ALA A 17 -1.15 9.19 -14.72
C ALA A 17 -2.39 9.00 -15.60
N ARG A 18 -2.40 7.98 -16.45
CA ARG A 18 -3.56 7.62 -17.27
C ARG A 18 -4.78 7.26 -16.43
N ALA A 19 -4.58 6.50 -15.37
CA ALA A 19 -5.66 6.10 -14.46
C ALA A 19 -6.31 7.33 -13.81
N PHE A 20 -5.52 8.30 -13.36
CA PHE A 20 -6.04 9.56 -12.79
C PHE A 20 -6.71 10.46 -13.83
N LEU A 21 -6.17 10.52 -15.05
CA LEU A 21 -6.75 11.30 -16.13
C LEU A 21 -8.12 10.80 -16.59
N ALA A 22 -8.38 9.51 -16.46
CA ALA A 22 -9.70 8.93 -16.73
C ALA A 22 -10.78 9.43 -15.75
N ASP A 23 -10.39 10.08 -14.67
CA ASP A 23 -11.26 10.68 -13.65
C ASP A 23 -12.31 9.71 -13.09
N PRO A 24 -11.90 8.52 -12.61
CA PRO A 24 -12.83 7.53 -12.08
C PRO A 24 -13.36 7.95 -10.71
N GLU A 25 -14.55 7.49 -10.33
CA GLU A 25 -15.06 7.67 -8.96
C GLU A 25 -14.23 6.88 -7.95
N ILE A 26 -13.83 5.67 -8.31
CA ILE A 26 -12.99 4.78 -7.49
C ILE A 26 -11.84 4.26 -8.35
N LEU A 27 -10.64 4.40 -7.86
CA LEU A 27 -9.44 3.88 -8.49
C LEU A 27 -8.93 2.68 -7.70
N LEU A 28 -8.80 1.53 -8.37
CA LEU A 28 -8.29 0.30 -7.77
C LEU A 28 -6.83 0.11 -8.17
N MET A 29 -5.96 -0.08 -7.18
CA MET A 29 -4.54 -0.36 -7.38
C MET A 29 -4.14 -1.60 -6.59
N ASP A 30 -3.67 -2.62 -7.28
CA ASP A 30 -3.23 -3.88 -6.69
C ASP A 30 -1.71 -3.99 -6.80
N GLU A 31 -1.02 -3.76 -5.69
CA GLU A 31 0.45 -3.78 -5.58
C GLU A 31 1.17 -3.09 -6.74
N PRO A 32 0.85 -1.82 -7.04
CA PRO A 32 1.31 -1.18 -8.28
C PRO A 32 2.82 -0.97 -8.33
N PHE A 33 3.51 -0.99 -7.19
CA PHE A 33 4.95 -0.76 -7.10
C PHE A 33 5.76 -2.01 -6.71
N GLY A 34 5.13 -3.18 -6.67
CA GLY A 34 5.76 -4.42 -6.21
C GLY A 34 6.98 -4.85 -7.01
N MET A 35 7.04 -4.52 -8.30
CA MET A 35 8.17 -4.89 -9.20
C MET A 35 9.30 -3.86 -9.24
N LEU A 36 9.16 -2.73 -8.55
CA LEU A 36 10.16 -1.67 -8.54
C LEU A 36 11.20 -1.91 -7.45
N ASP A 37 12.44 -1.43 -7.69
CA ASP A 37 13.45 -1.35 -6.63
C ASP A 37 13.01 -0.40 -5.51
N SER A 38 13.69 -0.48 -4.35
CA SER A 38 13.28 0.26 -3.16
C SER A 38 13.31 1.79 -3.34
N GLN A 39 14.32 2.32 -4.02
CA GLN A 39 14.45 3.78 -4.22
C GLN A 39 13.41 4.29 -5.20
N THR A 40 13.22 3.62 -6.31
CA THR A 40 12.20 3.97 -7.31
C THR A 40 10.80 3.88 -6.71
N ARG A 41 10.54 2.88 -5.86
CA ARG A 41 9.27 2.73 -5.16
C ARG A 41 8.95 3.94 -4.28
N LEU A 42 9.91 4.42 -3.50
CA LEU A 42 9.71 5.60 -2.64
C LEU A 42 9.35 6.84 -3.46
N VAL A 43 10.03 7.06 -4.57
CA VAL A 43 9.75 8.17 -5.47
C VAL A 43 8.35 8.04 -6.08
N MET A 44 7.97 6.84 -6.52
CA MET A 44 6.66 6.60 -7.11
C MET A 44 5.51 6.76 -6.11
N GLN A 45 5.71 6.42 -4.85
CA GLN A 45 4.74 6.67 -3.79
C GLN A 45 4.50 8.17 -3.57
N GLU A 46 5.55 8.98 -3.60
CA GLU A 46 5.46 10.44 -3.50
C GLU A 46 4.73 11.04 -4.72
N GLU A 47 5.06 10.59 -5.92
CA GLU A 47 4.38 11.01 -7.16
C GLU A 47 2.89 10.66 -7.13
N LEU A 48 2.54 9.48 -6.63
CA LEU A 48 1.13 9.07 -6.46
C LEU A 48 0.38 10.02 -5.53
N LEU A 49 0.96 10.38 -4.39
CA LEU A 49 0.35 11.35 -3.48
C LEU A 49 0.18 12.73 -4.11
N ASN A 50 1.16 13.19 -4.88
CA ASN A 50 1.09 14.47 -5.58
C ASN A 50 -0.06 14.47 -6.61
N LEU A 51 -0.22 13.40 -7.38
CA LEU A 51 -1.33 13.25 -8.32
C LEU A 51 -2.68 13.19 -7.59
N TRP A 52 -2.75 12.45 -6.50
CA TRP A 52 -3.96 12.33 -5.70
C TRP A 52 -4.40 13.67 -5.11
N GLN A 53 -3.47 14.49 -4.63
CA GLN A 53 -3.80 15.80 -4.05
C GLN A 53 -4.52 16.74 -5.01
N GLU A 54 -4.27 16.63 -6.31
CA GLU A 54 -4.91 17.47 -7.32
C GLU A 54 -6.41 17.23 -7.44
N ARG A 55 -6.87 15.98 -7.30
CA ARG A 55 -8.27 15.59 -7.55
C ARG A 55 -8.94 14.81 -6.42
N GLN A 56 -8.18 14.26 -5.49
CA GLN A 56 -8.65 13.53 -4.31
C GLN A 56 -9.67 12.41 -4.61
N HIS A 57 -9.38 11.58 -5.61
CA HIS A 57 -10.16 10.39 -5.92
C HIS A 57 -10.21 9.43 -4.73
N THR A 58 -11.28 8.65 -4.65
CA THR A 58 -11.30 7.48 -3.77
C THR A 58 -10.40 6.41 -4.36
N VAL A 59 -9.37 6.04 -3.63
CA VAL A 59 -8.40 5.01 -4.05
C VAL A 59 -8.48 3.82 -3.10
N VAL A 60 -8.64 2.63 -3.66
CA VAL A 60 -8.46 1.36 -2.95
C VAL A 60 -7.11 0.79 -3.38
N TYR A 61 -6.18 0.75 -2.45
CA TYR A 61 -4.79 0.38 -2.69
C TYR A 61 -4.46 -0.90 -1.92
N VAL A 62 -4.06 -1.94 -2.64
CA VAL A 62 -3.66 -3.22 -2.06
C VAL A 62 -2.14 -3.29 -1.99
N THR A 63 -1.61 -3.59 -0.83
CA THR A 63 -0.17 -3.79 -0.60
C THR A 63 0.07 -4.75 0.56
N HIS A 64 1.22 -5.42 0.55
CA HIS A 64 1.73 -6.18 1.69
C HIS A 64 2.77 -5.40 2.52
N ASP A 65 3.09 -4.18 2.11
CA ASP A 65 4.06 -3.31 2.78
C ASP A 65 3.36 -2.37 3.77
N ILE A 66 3.63 -2.57 5.06
CA ILE A 66 3.02 -1.79 6.16
C ILE A 66 3.40 -0.30 6.04
N GLU A 67 4.65 0.00 5.71
CA GLU A 67 5.13 1.37 5.56
C GLU A 67 4.41 2.10 4.43
N GLU A 68 4.21 1.41 3.32
CA GLU A 68 3.48 1.93 2.17
C GLU A 68 2.02 2.23 2.53
N ALA A 69 1.37 1.29 3.22
CA ALA A 69 -0.01 1.46 3.67
C ALA A 69 -0.17 2.68 4.58
N ILE A 70 0.73 2.87 5.54
CA ILE A 70 0.71 4.01 6.47
C ILE A 70 1.02 5.32 5.74
N PHE A 71 1.97 5.31 4.81
CA PHE A 71 2.36 6.50 4.06
C PHE A 71 1.25 6.99 3.13
N LEU A 72 0.57 6.08 2.45
CA LEU A 72 -0.44 6.40 1.43
C LEU A 72 -1.85 6.54 2.00
N GLY A 73 -2.25 5.66 2.93
CA GLY A 73 -3.64 5.49 3.31
C GLY A 73 -4.16 6.51 4.33
N ASP A 74 -5.44 6.83 4.24
CA ASP A 74 -6.19 7.50 5.30
C ASP A 74 -6.80 6.47 6.26
N ARG A 75 -6.97 5.25 5.76
CA ARG A 75 -7.59 4.13 6.44
C ARG A 75 -6.93 2.84 5.98
N ILE A 76 -6.58 1.98 6.91
CA ILE A 76 -5.97 0.67 6.63
C ILE A 76 -6.93 -0.43 7.05
N LEU A 77 -7.28 -1.29 6.11
CA LEU A 77 -8.02 -2.51 6.35
C LEU A 77 -7.04 -3.67 6.41
N VAL A 78 -6.82 -4.21 7.61
CA VAL A 78 -5.93 -5.36 7.82
C VAL A 78 -6.70 -6.63 7.57
N MET A 79 -6.22 -7.43 6.61
CA MET A 79 -6.88 -8.66 6.19
C MET A 79 -6.14 -9.90 6.70
N SER A 80 -6.90 -10.93 7.05
CA SER A 80 -6.35 -12.24 7.42
C SER A 80 -5.82 -13.02 6.21
N GLY A 81 -5.14 -14.13 6.49
CA GLY A 81 -4.89 -15.20 5.52
C GLY A 81 -6.19 -15.83 4.99
N ARG A 82 -6.06 -16.95 4.30
CA ARG A 82 -7.24 -17.64 3.72
C ARG A 82 -8.04 -18.40 4.79
N PRO A 83 -9.38 -18.32 4.77
CA PRO A 83 -10.19 -17.40 3.97
C PRO A 83 -10.03 -15.95 4.43
N GLY A 84 -9.96 -15.02 3.49
CA GLY A 84 -9.78 -13.60 3.78
C GLY A 84 -10.95 -13.03 4.58
N ARG A 85 -10.63 -12.38 5.70
CA ARG A 85 -11.58 -11.63 6.53
C ARG A 85 -10.92 -10.37 7.05
N LEU A 86 -11.73 -9.38 7.38
CA LEU A 86 -11.26 -8.15 7.99
C LEU A 86 -10.86 -8.41 9.45
N LEU A 87 -9.59 -8.18 9.78
CA LEU A 87 -9.09 -8.25 11.16
C LEU A 87 -9.32 -6.94 11.90
N GLU A 88 -8.97 -5.82 11.28
CA GLU A 88 -9.12 -4.49 11.87
C GLU A 88 -9.20 -3.42 10.80
N ASP A 89 -9.90 -2.35 11.13
CA ASP A 89 -10.07 -1.12 10.34
C ASP A 89 -9.44 0.03 11.11
N ILE A 90 -8.32 0.53 10.64
CA ILE A 90 -7.48 1.51 11.34
C ILE A 90 -7.53 2.85 10.62
N ALA A 91 -7.98 3.89 11.29
CA ALA A 91 -7.89 5.26 10.78
C ALA A 91 -6.47 5.82 10.97
N ILE A 92 -5.88 6.33 9.90
CA ILE A 92 -4.58 6.98 9.90
C ILE A 92 -4.79 8.49 9.99
N ARG A 93 -4.66 9.03 11.18
CA ARG A 93 -4.91 10.46 11.49
C ARG A 93 -3.63 11.30 11.39
N LEU A 94 -2.91 11.15 10.30
CA LEU A 94 -1.73 11.93 10.01
C LEU A 94 -2.08 13.09 9.07
N PRO A 95 -1.55 14.30 9.33
CA PRO A 95 -1.80 15.44 8.45
C PRO A 95 -1.20 15.23 7.05
N ARG A 96 -1.79 15.85 6.06
CA ARG A 96 -1.26 15.93 4.70
C ARG A 96 -0.78 17.35 4.40
N PRO A 97 0.26 17.55 3.60
CA PRO A 97 1.09 16.54 2.93
C PRO A 97 1.94 15.71 3.92
N ARG A 98 2.16 14.44 3.62
CA ARG A 98 2.92 13.55 4.47
C ARG A 98 4.41 13.58 4.15
N GLU A 99 5.21 13.77 5.18
CA GLU A 99 6.67 13.72 5.12
C GLU A 99 7.14 12.41 5.75
N ARG A 100 7.92 11.62 5.02
CA ARG A 100 8.37 10.27 5.46
C ARG A 100 9.01 10.28 6.84
N GLN A 101 9.90 11.23 7.09
CA GLN A 101 10.61 11.30 8.35
C GLN A 101 9.66 11.46 9.53
N LYS A 102 8.70 12.36 9.43
CA LYS A 102 7.69 12.59 10.46
C LYS A 102 6.75 11.39 10.66
N ILE A 103 6.48 10.66 9.59
CA ILE A 103 5.65 9.45 9.66
C ILE A 103 6.37 8.36 10.43
N VAL A 104 7.64 8.11 10.15
CA VAL A 104 8.44 7.11 10.87
C VAL A 104 8.44 7.40 12.38
N GLU A 105 8.61 8.65 12.77
CA GLU A 105 8.63 9.07 14.16
C GLU A 105 7.29 8.90 14.89
N ASN A 106 6.18 9.15 14.19
CA ASN A 106 4.84 9.23 14.77
C ASN A 106 3.97 7.97 14.60
N THR A 107 4.47 6.92 13.94
CA THR A 107 3.68 5.73 13.61
C THR A 107 4.26 4.41 14.10
N THR A 108 5.23 4.46 14.99
CA THR A 108 5.87 3.25 15.52
C THR A 108 4.85 2.30 16.15
N ASP A 109 3.93 2.82 16.94
CA ASP A 109 2.91 2.01 17.63
C ASP A 109 1.93 1.35 16.63
N ILE A 110 1.48 2.11 15.64
CA ILE A 110 0.58 1.60 14.58
C ILE A 110 1.27 0.52 13.76
N ARG A 111 2.52 0.77 13.39
CA ARG A 111 3.34 -0.17 12.64
C ARG A 111 3.53 -1.47 13.39
N LEU A 112 3.91 -1.41 14.65
CA LEU A 112 4.10 -2.58 15.49
C LEU A 112 2.78 -3.34 15.70
N HIS A 113 1.68 -2.64 15.90
CA HIS A 113 0.35 -3.23 16.05
C HIS A 113 -0.06 -4.02 14.81
N ILE A 114 0.08 -3.45 13.62
CA ILE A 114 -0.22 -4.13 12.35
C ILE A 114 0.72 -5.32 12.15
N TRP A 115 2.01 -5.13 12.40
CA TRP A 115 3.00 -6.19 12.28
C TRP A 115 2.66 -7.40 13.15
N ASN A 116 2.29 -7.17 14.42
CA ASN A 116 1.90 -8.23 15.34
C ASN A 116 0.66 -9.00 14.86
N MET A 117 -0.36 -8.29 14.36
CA MET A 117 -1.55 -8.95 13.81
C MET A 117 -1.21 -9.86 12.64
N LEU A 118 -0.41 -9.37 11.69
CA LEU A 118 -0.02 -10.14 10.51
C LEU A 118 0.90 -11.30 10.87
N HIS A 119 1.81 -11.12 11.81
CA HIS A 119 2.68 -12.18 12.32
C HIS A 119 1.86 -13.31 12.97
N ASP A 120 0.89 -12.97 13.80
CA ASP A 120 0.03 -13.96 14.47
C ASP A 120 -0.80 -14.78 13.45
N GLU A 121 -1.24 -14.15 12.35
CA GLU A 121 -1.93 -14.85 11.26
C GLU A 121 -1.00 -15.85 10.55
N VAL A 122 0.24 -15.44 10.26
CA VAL A 122 1.22 -16.34 9.62
C VAL A 122 1.55 -17.53 10.50
N VAL A 123 1.75 -17.32 11.80
CA VAL A 123 2.02 -18.41 12.77
C VAL A 123 0.85 -19.37 12.80
N ARG A 124 -0.38 -18.86 12.88
CA ARG A 124 -1.60 -19.70 12.88
C ARG A 124 -1.73 -20.54 11.60
N ASP A 125 -1.48 -19.96 10.45
CA ASP A 125 -1.52 -20.66 9.16
C ASP A 125 -0.48 -21.77 9.09
N MET A 126 0.72 -21.53 9.64
CA MET A 126 1.80 -22.54 9.71
C MET A 126 1.45 -23.70 10.64
N ASP A 127 0.84 -23.43 11.79
CA ASP A 127 0.40 -24.46 12.75
C ASP A 127 -0.67 -25.35 12.14
N LEU A 128 -1.67 -24.76 11.47
CA LEU A 128 -2.70 -25.51 10.76
C LEU A 128 -2.10 -26.39 9.66
N ALA A 129 -1.15 -25.89 8.87
CA ALA A 129 -0.49 -26.66 7.83
C ALA A 129 0.26 -27.88 8.39
N ASN A 130 0.88 -27.73 9.56
CA ASN A 130 1.59 -28.84 10.23
C ASN A 130 0.62 -29.92 10.76
N GLU A 131 -0.57 -29.54 11.24
CA GLU A 131 -1.59 -30.48 11.70
C GLU A 131 -2.13 -31.35 10.56
N TYR A 132 -2.27 -30.80 9.35
CA TYR A 132 -2.74 -31.55 8.17
C TYR A 132 -1.65 -32.42 7.52
N SER A 133 -0.39 -32.28 7.93
CA SER A 133 0.75 -33.02 7.37
C SER A 133 1.12 -34.28 8.19
N GLN A 134 0.41 -34.54 9.27
CA GLN A 134 0.53 -35.74 10.11
C GLN A 134 -0.60 -36.72 9.81
#